data_4c9e89a2f351ef517d3e5ec2dacf6c55
#
_entry.id   4c9e89a2f351ef517d3e5ec2dacf6c55
#
_cell.length_a   1.000
_cell.length_b   1.000
_cell.length_c   1.000
_cell.angle_alpha   90.00
_cell.angle_beta   90.00
_cell.angle_gamma   90.00
#
_symmetry.space_group_name_H-M   'P 1'
#
loop_
_entity.id
_entity.type
_entity.pdbx_description
1 polymer ?
#
loop_
_entity_poly.entity_id
_entity_poly.type
_entity_poly.pdbx_seq_one_letter_code
_entity_poly.pdbx_strand_id
1 'polypeptide(L)'
;MAQQRKSVREIIDDYKRTWLSGIKRELSECKEERDYVYGKRERKDGIQYIYTSPNSHQKRLYGNLDEVVDALTQANLHTLRFETFEDLYDAVRKIYSSNGHPNAILAIYDTALRIGYNHSPQILPEKYVYLYGGMDKNHKHSGPKGGAIALYGSKWVNEHLDKDYPYRIETRWFMDKFPNLLSWEIESILCIYADKFTPTMQY
;
A
#
# COMPACT_ATOMS: atom_id res chain seq x y z
N MET A 1 13.41 -13.88 23.05
CA MET A 1 14.02 -14.53 21.89
C MET A 1 14.34 -13.44 20.87
N ALA A 2 15.62 -13.30 20.45
CA ALA A 2 15.98 -12.33 19.43
C ALA A 2 15.33 -12.76 18.10
N GLN A 3 14.57 -11.87 17.48
CA GLN A 3 13.93 -12.12 16.20
C GLN A 3 15.03 -12.27 15.15
N GLN A 4 15.09 -13.42 14.48
CA GLN A 4 16.09 -13.71 13.47
C GLN A 4 15.89 -12.76 12.29
N ARG A 5 16.88 -11.91 12.03
CA ARG A 5 16.89 -10.99 10.89
C ARG A 5 17.11 -11.78 9.61
N LYS A 6 16.36 -11.42 8.56
CA LYS A 6 16.43 -12.07 7.26
C LYS A 6 17.14 -11.17 6.25
N SER A 7 17.86 -11.77 5.31
CA SER A 7 18.34 -11.06 4.13
C SER A 7 17.19 -10.63 3.23
N VAL A 8 17.40 -9.62 2.39
CA VAL A 8 16.35 -9.14 1.46
C VAL A 8 15.91 -10.26 0.52
N ARG A 9 16.83 -11.11 0.07
CA ARG A 9 16.52 -12.26 -0.78
C ARG A 9 15.60 -13.27 -0.08
N GLU A 10 15.90 -13.63 1.16
CA GLU A 10 15.04 -14.53 1.95
C GLU A 10 13.65 -13.93 2.18
N ILE A 11 13.57 -12.62 2.36
CA ILE A 11 12.31 -11.89 2.50
C ILE A 11 11.50 -11.95 1.20
N ILE A 12 12.13 -11.72 0.04
CA ILE A 12 11.46 -11.79 -1.27
C ILE A 12 10.93 -13.21 -1.51
N ASP A 13 11.74 -14.24 -1.25
CA ASP A 13 11.33 -15.63 -1.44
C ASP A 13 10.17 -16.00 -0.51
N ASP A 14 10.22 -15.56 0.74
CA ASP A 14 9.14 -15.77 1.72
C ASP A 14 7.85 -15.04 1.33
N TYR A 15 7.96 -13.78 0.86
CA TYR A 15 6.84 -13.02 0.33
C TYR A 15 6.16 -13.72 -0.85
N LYS A 16 6.93 -14.14 -1.85
CA LYS A 16 6.40 -14.82 -3.03
C LYS A 16 5.69 -16.12 -2.67
N ARG A 17 6.23 -16.87 -1.73
CA ARG A 17 5.66 -18.16 -1.28
C ARG A 17 4.42 -17.96 -0.41
N THR A 18 4.42 -16.98 0.48
CA THR A 18 3.43 -16.88 1.57
C THR A 18 2.33 -15.86 1.30
N TRP A 19 2.65 -14.71 0.67
CA TRP A 19 1.75 -13.56 0.63
C TRP A 19 1.24 -13.22 -0.76
N LEU A 20 2.08 -13.30 -1.78
CA LEU A 20 1.79 -12.74 -3.11
C LEU A 20 0.49 -13.27 -3.71
N SER A 21 0.24 -14.58 -3.64
CA SER A 21 -0.98 -15.18 -4.20
C SER A 21 -2.23 -14.72 -3.45
N GLY A 22 -2.14 -14.58 -2.13
CA GLY A 22 -3.24 -14.07 -1.31
C GLY A 22 -3.59 -12.62 -1.61
N ILE A 23 -2.56 -11.77 -1.76
CA ILE A 23 -2.76 -10.35 -2.10
C ILE A 23 -3.37 -10.21 -3.50
N LYS A 24 -2.83 -10.92 -4.51
CA LYS A 24 -3.38 -10.90 -5.88
C LYS A 24 -4.84 -11.35 -5.92
N ARG A 25 -5.17 -12.41 -5.19
CA ARG A 25 -6.56 -12.89 -5.08
C ARG A 25 -7.45 -11.81 -4.48
N GLU A 26 -7.04 -11.22 -3.37
CA GLU A 26 -7.78 -10.15 -2.72
C GLU A 26 -8.03 -8.97 -3.66
N LEU A 27 -6.99 -8.47 -4.33
CA LEU A 27 -7.14 -7.38 -5.31
C LEU A 27 -8.11 -7.75 -6.42
N SER A 28 -8.05 -8.98 -6.93
CA SER A 28 -8.92 -9.47 -8.01
C SER A 28 -10.37 -9.66 -7.60
N GLU A 29 -10.65 -9.87 -6.32
CA GLU A 29 -11.99 -10.07 -5.77
C GLU A 29 -12.74 -8.75 -5.50
N CYS A 30 -12.04 -7.62 -5.42
CA CYS A 30 -12.66 -6.30 -5.27
C CYS A 30 -13.35 -5.89 -6.57
N LYS A 31 -14.69 -5.84 -6.60
CA LYS A 31 -15.47 -5.57 -7.83
C LYS A 31 -16.42 -4.38 -7.70
N GLU A 32 -16.62 -3.87 -6.51
CA GLU A 32 -17.55 -2.82 -6.18
C GLU A 32 -16.85 -1.70 -5.43
N GLU A 33 -17.40 -0.49 -5.46
CA GLU A 33 -16.82 0.69 -4.82
C GLU A 33 -16.58 0.48 -3.32
N ARG A 34 -17.50 -0.23 -2.67
CA ARG A 34 -17.32 -0.63 -1.28
C ARG A 34 -16.10 -1.51 -1.08
N ASP A 35 -15.88 -2.48 -1.96
CA ASP A 35 -14.69 -3.33 -1.93
C ASP A 35 -13.41 -2.54 -2.22
N TYR A 36 -13.49 -1.55 -3.12
CA TYR A 36 -12.33 -0.70 -3.40
C TYR A 36 -11.92 0.11 -2.17
N VAL A 37 -12.89 0.63 -1.40
CA VAL A 37 -12.61 1.42 -0.18
C VAL A 37 -12.16 0.52 0.97
N TYR A 38 -12.95 -0.50 1.29
CA TYR A 38 -12.74 -1.30 2.50
C TYR A 38 -11.96 -2.60 2.27
N GLY A 39 -11.72 -3.01 1.04
CA GLY A 39 -11.28 -4.36 0.70
C GLY A 39 -12.37 -5.41 0.94
N LYS A 40 -12.06 -6.68 0.75
CA LYS A 40 -12.97 -7.80 1.08
C LYS A 40 -13.00 -8.02 2.59
N ARG A 41 -13.81 -7.23 3.28
CA ARG A 41 -13.93 -7.23 4.74
C ARG A 41 -15.36 -7.49 5.15
N GLU A 42 -15.54 -8.37 6.12
CA GLU A 42 -16.80 -8.54 6.79
C GLU A 42 -16.98 -7.51 7.91
N ARG A 43 -18.21 -7.05 8.08
CA ARG A 43 -18.56 -6.12 9.16
C ARG A 43 -18.74 -6.92 10.44
N LYS A 44 -17.87 -6.69 11.42
CA LYS A 44 -17.99 -7.26 12.77
C LYS A 44 -18.61 -6.23 13.71
N ASP A 45 -19.61 -6.65 14.47
CA ASP A 45 -20.26 -5.85 15.51
C ASP A 45 -20.86 -4.50 15.03
N GLY A 46 -21.24 -4.45 13.73
CA GLY A 46 -21.91 -3.27 13.16
C GLY A 46 -20.99 -2.06 12.88
N ILE A 47 -19.73 -2.05 13.33
CA ILE A 47 -18.87 -0.87 13.31
C ILE A 47 -17.47 -1.19 12.72
N GLN A 48 -17.02 -2.44 12.77
CA GLN A 48 -15.65 -2.80 12.39
C GLN A 48 -15.62 -3.72 11.17
N TYR A 49 -14.75 -3.40 10.21
CA TYR A 49 -14.47 -4.24 9.07
C TYR A 49 -13.26 -5.10 9.35
N ILE A 50 -13.42 -6.41 9.37
CA ILE A 50 -12.36 -7.38 9.58
C ILE A 50 -12.06 -8.09 8.27
N TYR A 51 -10.79 -8.23 7.99
CA TYR A 51 -10.30 -8.95 6.83
C TYR A 51 -10.59 -10.44 6.97
N THR A 52 -11.18 -11.04 5.95
CA THR A 52 -11.54 -12.48 5.93
C THR A 52 -10.50 -13.35 5.27
N SER A 53 -9.59 -12.77 4.50
CA SER A 53 -8.54 -13.56 3.84
C SER A 53 -7.41 -13.92 4.81
N PRO A 54 -7.05 -15.21 4.97
CA PRO A 54 -6.05 -15.64 5.94
C PRO A 54 -4.63 -15.10 5.71
N ASN A 55 -4.31 -14.60 4.52
CA ASN A 55 -3.00 -14.06 4.17
C ASN A 55 -3.03 -12.58 3.77
N SER A 56 -4.04 -11.85 4.20
CA SER A 56 -4.08 -10.42 4.01
C SER A 56 -3.19 -9.73 5.04
N HIS A 57 -2.30 -8.85 4.58
CA HIS A 57 -1.49 -8.04 5.48
C HIS A 57 -2.22 -6.79 5.99
N GLN A 58 -3.35 -6.44 5.38
CA GLN A 58 -4.12 -5.25 5.74
C GLN A 58 -5.03 -5.52 6.94
N LYS A 59 -4.50 -5.32 8.14
CA LYS A 59 -5.24 -5.51 9.39
C LYS A 59 -5.84 -4.22 9.95
N ARG A 60 -5.79 -3.10 9.23
CA ARG A 60 -6.27 -1.83 9.75
C ARG A 60 -7.79 -1.74 9.70
N LEU A 61 -8.33 -1.24 10.78
CA LEU A 61 -9.71 -0.77 10.86
C LEU A 61 -9.75 0.61 10.21
N TYR A 62 -10.53 0.76 9.16
CA TYR A 62 -10.89 2.08 8.65
C TYR A 62 -12.06 2.61 9.48
N GLY A 63 -12.09 3.93 9.70
CA GLY A 63 -13.28 4.61 10.18
C GLY A 63 -14.44 4.48 9.17
N ASN A 64 -15.53 5.15 9.43
CA ASN A 64 -16.62 5.23 8.48
C ASN A 64 -16.19 6.03 7.25
N LEU A 65 -16.23 5.41 6.08
CA LEU A 65 -15.92 5.98 4.76
C LEU A 65 -17.11 5.78 3.80
N ASP A 66 -18.32 5.61 4.32
CA ASP A 66 -19.50 5.34 3.48
C ASP A 66 -19.76 6.51 2.52
N GLU A 67 -19.53 7.77 2.93
CA GLU A 67 -19.61 8.94 2.05
C GLU A 67 -18.59 8.88 0.90
N VAL A 68 -17.42 8.31 1.14
CA VAL A 68 -16.41 8.09 0.08
C VAL A 68 -16.89 7.00 -0.88
N VAL A 69 -17.51 5.93 -0.38
CA VAL A 69 -18.12 4.87 -1.22
C VAL A 69 -19.18 5.47 -2.13
N ASP A 70 -20.09 6.28 -1.58
CA ASP A 70 -21.16 6.92 -2.36
C ASP A 70 -20.58 7.87 -3.43
N ALA A 71 -19.57 8.64 -3.08
CA ALA A 71 -18.91 9.54 -4.01
C ALA A 71 -18.13 8.79 -5.12
N LEU A 72 -17.50 7.66 -4.81
CA LEU A 72 -16.87 6.78 -5.81
C LEU A 72 -17.89 6.16 -6.74
N THR A 73 -19.05 5.72 -6.21
CA THR A 73 -20.16 5.20 -7.00
C THR A 73 -20.64 6.24 -8.02
N GLN A 74 -20.80 7.49 -7.59
CA GLN A 74 -21.19 8.59 -8.49
C GLN A 74 -20.11 8.90 -9.52
N ALA A 75 -18.85 8.88 -9.12
CA ALA A 75 -17.71 9.19 -10.01
C ALA A 75 -17.43 8.07 -11.01
N ASN A 76 -17.81 6.82 -10.70
CA ASN A 76 -17.68 5.65 -11.58
C ASN A 76 -16.26 5.47 -12.17
N LEU A 77 -15.23 5.66 -11.32
CA LEU A 77 -13.82 5.72 -11.77
C LEU A 77 -13.37 4.47 -12.52
N HIS A 78 -13.92 3.30 -12.22
CA HIS A 78 -13.53 2.06 -12.86
C HIS A 78 -13.90 2.00 -14.37
N THR A 79 -14.75 2.90 -14.85
CA THR A 79 -15.13 3.02 -16.27
C THR A 79 -14.37 4.13 -16.99
N LEU A 80 -13.68 5.01 -16.25
CA LEU A 80 -12.94 6.11 -16.84
C LEU A 80 -11.57 5.64 -17.34
N ARG A 81 -11.03 6.32 -18.34
CA ARG A 81 -9.69 6.04 -18.85
C ARG A 81 -8.67 6.91 -18.10
N PHE A 82 -7.65 6.27 -17.56
CA PHE A 82 -6.49 6.92 -16.98
C PHE A 82 -5.23 6.50 -17.75
N GLU A 83 -4.30 7.41 -17.93
CA GLU A 83 -3.03 7.11 -18.60
C GLU A 83 -2.02 6.48 -17.65
N THR A 84 -2.03 6.93 -16.38
CA THR A 84 -1.09 6.48 -15.35
C THR A 84 -1.81 6.12 -14.05
N PHE A 85 -1.12 5.39 -13.18
CA PHE A 85 -1.61 5.13 -11.83
C PHE A 85 -1.72 6.44 -11.02
N GLU A 86 -0.82 7.38 -11.27
CA GLU A 86 -0.82 8.68 -10.61
C GLU A 86 -2.09 9.48 -10.92
N ASP A 87 -2.59 9.42 -12.16
CA ASP A 87 -3.86 10.08 -12.54
C ASP A 87 -5.05 9.45 -11.79
N LEU A 88 -5.10 8.13 -11.72
CA LEU A 88 -6.11 7.40 -10.95
C LEU A 88 -6.00 7.72 -9.45
N TYR A 89 -4.77 7.70 -8.90
CA TYR A 89 -4.52 8.04 -7.50
C TYR A 89 -5.01 9.46 -7.17
N ASP A 90 -4.72 10.43 -8.02
CA ASP A 90 -5.15 11.83 -7.82
C ASP A 90 -6.68 11.99 -7.93
N ALA A 91 -7.34 11.23 -8.81
CA ALA A 91 -8.80 11.21 -8.88
C ALA A 91 -9.42 10.66 -7.57
N VAL A 92 -8.90 9.53 -7.07
CA VAL A 92 -9.33 8.97 -5.77
C VAL A 92 -9.03 9.96 -4.64
N ARG A 93 -7.85 10.57 -4.61
CA ARG A 93 -7.45 11.54 -3.59
C ARG A 93 -8.40 12.74 -3.53
N LYS A 94 -8.84 13.25 -4.69
CA LYS A 94 -9.82 14.34 -4.75
C LYS A 94 -11.14 13.94 -4.09
N ILE A 95 -11.63 12.73 -4.35
CA ILE A 95 -12.87 12.22 -3.74
C ILE A 95 -12.72 12.13 -2.21
N TYR A 96 -11.63 11.53 -1.72
CA TYR A 96 -11.35 11.46 -0.29
C TYR A 96 -11.27 12.86 0.36
N SER A 97 -10.57 13.79 -0.29
CA SER A 97 -10.40 15.15 0.21
C SER A 97 -11.72 15.92 0.29
N SER A 98 -12.58 15.80 -0.73
CA SER A 98 -13.90 16.44 -0.78
C SER A 98 -14.88 15.88 0.27
N ASN A 99 -14.64 14.67 0.76
CA ASN A 99 -15.41 14.00 1.81
C ASN A 99 -14.72 14.05 3.18
N GLY A 100 -13.84 15.02 3.42
CA GLY A 100 -13.25 15.29 4.74
C GLY A 100 -12.04 14.41 5.11
N HIS A 101 -11.50 13.62 4.18
CA HIS A 101 -10.40 12.68 4.45
C HIS A 101 -9.10 12.97 3.66
N PRO A 102 -8.60 14.23 3.61
CA PRO A 102 -7.44 14.60 2.79
C PRO A 102 -6.14 13.90 3.18
N ASN A 103 -6.03 13.45 4.43
CA ASN A 103 -4.85 12.82 5.01
C ASN A 103 -4.94 11.29 5.09
N ALA A 104 -5.95 10.67 4.50
CA ALA A 104 -6.14 9.21 4.51
C ALA A 104 -5.25 8.50 3.48
N ILE A 105 -3.95 8.82 3.44
CA ILE A 105 -2.99 8.42 2.39
C ILE A 105 -3.01 6.91 2.13
N LEU A 106 -3.03 6.10 3.20
CA LEU A 106 -3.12 4.64 3.07
C LEU A 106 -4.42 4.22 2.36
N ALA A 107 -5.57 4.73 2.84
CA ALA A 107 -6.87 4.35 2.27
C ALA A 107 -7.00 4.82 0.82
N ILE A 108 -6.48 6.00 0.49
CA ILE A 108 -6.42 6.53 -0.88
C ILE A 108 -5.61 5.59 -1.78
N TYR A 109 -4.42 5.20 -1.32
CA TYR A 109 -3.55 4.28 -2.07
C TYR A 109 -4.19 2.91 -2.27
N ASP A 110 -4.71 2.31 -1.21
CA ASP A 110 -5.35 1.00 -1.26
C ASP A 110 -6.57 1.00 -2.20
N THR A 111 -7.37 2.07 -2.15
CA THR A 111 -8.54 2.25 -3.04
C THR A 111 -8.09 2.36 -4.50
N ALA A 112 -7.11 3.21 -4.79
CA ALA A 112 -6.58 3.38 -6.15
C ALA A 112 -5.96 2.07 -6.68
N LEU A 113 -5.21 1.34 -5.84
CA LEU A 113 -4.61 0.06 -6.23
C LEU A 113 -5.68 -0.99 -6.57
N ARG A 114 -6.76 -1.09 -5.79
CA ARG A 114 -7.85 -2.05 -6.05
C ARG A 114 -8.63 -1.70 -7.32
N ILE A 115 -8.93 -0.43 -7.55
CA ILE A 115 -9.55 0.04 -8.80
C ILE A 115 -8.61 -0.27 -9.98
N GLY A 116 -7.36 0.15 -9.91
CA GLY A 116 -6.39 -0.02 -10.99
C GLY A 116 -6.09 -1.48 -11.31
N TYR A 117 -6.06 -2.36 -10.29
CA TYR A 117 -5.87 -3.80 -10.51
C TYR A 117 -7.02 -4.44 -11.28
N ASN A 118 -8.25 -3.95 -11.10
CA ASN A 118 -9.45 -4.45 -11.77
C ASN A 118 -9.81 -3.66 -13.04
N HIS A 119 -9.05 -2.65 -13.38
CA HIS A 119 -9.21 -1.88 -14.61
C HIS A 119 -8.79 -2.71 -15.84
N SER A 120 -9.31 -2.38 -17.02
CA SER A 120 -8.93 -3.05 -18.28
C SER A 120 -8.55 -2.01 -19.34
N PRO A 121 -7.25 -1.90 -19.70
CA PRO A 121 -6.10 -2.61 -19.15
C PRO A 121 -5.82 -2.24 -17.70
N GLN A 122 -5.09 -3.08 -16.96
CA GLN A 122 -4.70 -2.78 -15.57
C GLN A 122 -3.86 -1.49 -15.49
N ILE A 123 -4.13 -0.70 -14.43
CA ILE A 123 -3.43 0.56 -14.15
C ILE A 123 -2.76 0.41 -12.77
N LEU A 124 -1.51 -0.01 -12.77
CA LEU A 124 -0.75 -0.32 -11.56
C LEU A 124 0.36 0.71 -11.32
N PRO A 125 0.79 0.94 -10.06
CA PRO A 125 1.92 1.81 -9.80
C PRO A 125 3.19 1.22 -10.40
N GLU A 126 3.82 1.94 -11.32
CA GLU A 126 5.07 1.55 -11.97
C GLU A 126 6.21 2.49 -11.58
N LYS A 127 5.91 3.79 -11.56
CA LYS A 127 6.92 4.83 -11.37
C LYS A 127 7.32 5.02 -9.92
N TYR A 128 6.39 4.83 -8.98
CA TYR A 128 6.60 5.13 -7.57
C TYR A 128 6.21 3.97 -6.65
N VAL A 129 7.01 3.77 -5.61
CA VAL A 129 6.65 2.99 -4.42
C VAL A 129 6.05 3.95 -3.39
N TYR A 130 4.83 3.69 -2.93
CA TYR A 130 4.13 4.54 -1.99
C TYR A 130 4.49 4.17 -0.54
N LEU A 131 4.94 5.17 0.23
CA LEU A 131 5.49 5.00 1.56
C LEU A 131 4.65 5.75 2.60
N TYR A 132 3.59 5.12 3.07
CA TYR A 132 2.82 5.60 4.21
C TYR A 132 3.29 4.94 5.52
N GLY A 133 2.87 5.48 6.67
CA GLY A 133 3.34 5.02 7.99
C GLY A 133 4.65 5.66 8.39
N GLY A 134 5.50 4.93 9.08
CA GLY A 134 6.78 5.41 9.61
C GLY A 134 7.14 4.74 10.93
N MET A 135 7.44 5.54 11.96
CA MET A 135 7.63 5.07 13.33
C MET A 135 6.34 5.29 14.14
N ASP A 136 5.89 4.28 14.85
CA ASP A 136 4.79 4.40 15.80
C ASP A 136 5.27 5.10 17.09
N LYS A 137 4.32 5.38 17.98
CA LYS A 137 4.60 5.99 19.30
C LYS A 137 5.53 5.17 20.20
N ASN A 138 5.77 3.89 19.89
CA ASN A 138 6.69 3.01 20.61
C ASN A 138 8.03 2.87 19.87
N HIS A 139 8.34 3.76 18.92
CA HIS A 139 9.54 3.74 18.08
C HIS A 139 9.71 2.46 17.27
N LYS A 140 8.61 1.75 16.98
CA LYS A 140 8.62 0.61 16.05
C LYS A 140 8.36 1.06 14.63
N HIS A 141 9.15 0.56 13.72
CA HIS A 141 8.91 0.77 12.29
C HIS A 141 7.58 0.12 11.89
N SER A 142 6.74 0.86 11.18
CA SER A 142 5.43 0.41 10.73
C SER A 142 5.13 0.91 9.33
N GLY A 143 4.37 0.10 8.59
CA GLY A 143 4.03 0.38 7.20
C GLY A 143 5.24 0.40 6.27
N PRO A 144 5.05 0.66 4.97
CA PRO A 144 6.12 0.62 3.98
C PRO A 144 7.21 1.69 4.22
N LYS A 145 6.86 2.86 4.77
CA LYS A 145 7.87 3.86 5.15
C LYS A 145 8.77 3.35 6.28
N GLY A 146 8.18 2.68 7.27
CA GLY A 146 8.93 2.04 8.34
C GLY A 146 9.89 0.97 7.84
N GLY A 147 9.44 0.13 6.89
CA GLY A 147 10.26 -0.87 6.23
C GLY A 147 11.41 -0.27 5.42
N ALA A 148 11.13 0.80 4.66
CA ALA A 148 12.16 1.53 3.93
C ALA A 148 13.22 2.14 4.86
N ILE A 149 12.79 2.75 5.99
CA ILE A 149 13.71 3.29 7.01
C ILE A 149 14.56 2.16 7.64
N ALA A 150 13.94 1.01 7.94
CA ALA A 150 14.66 -0.13 8.50
C ALA A 150 15.73 -0.67 7.54
N LEU A 151 15.48 -0.62 6.23
CA LEU A 151 16.36 -1.17 5.20
C LEU A 151 17.45 -0.19 4.74
N TYR A 152 17.10 1.08 4.55
CA TYR A 152 17.99 2.08 3.93
C TYR A 152 18.42 3.19 4.90
N GLY A 153 17.76 3.33 6.04
CA GLY A 153 17.97 4.42 6.98
C GLY A 153 17.08 5.65 6.69
N SER A 154 16.80 6.43 7.74
CA SER A 154 15.91 7.58 7.66
C SER A 154 16.45 8.72 6.77
N LYS A 155 17.77 8.94 6.77
CA LYS A 155 18.42 9.94 5.92
C LYS A 155 18.16 9.64 4.46
N TRP A 156 18.46 8.41 4.01
CA TRP A 156 18.26 7.99 2.64
C TRP A 156 16.79 8.14 2.22
N VAL A 157 15.84 7.69 3.05
CA VAL A 157 14.41 7.81 2.75
C VAL A 157 14.03 9.27 2.55
N ASN A 158 14.46 10.18 3.45
CA ASN A 158 14.11 11.59 3.36
C ASN A 158 14.73 12.28 2.13
N GLU A 159 15.91 11.88 1.72
CA GLU A 159 16.60 12.42 0.54
C GLU A 159 15.95 12.01 -0.79
N HIS A 160 15.23 10.86 -0.81
CA HIS A 160 14.63 10.31 -2.03
C HIS A 160 13.12 10.51 -2.10
N LEU A 161 12.48 11.05 -1.05
CA LEU A 161 11.05 11.37 -1.11
C LEU A 161 10.77 12.38 -2.21
N ASP A 162 9.68 12.14 -2.95
CA ASP A 162 9.14 13.08 -3.91
C ASP A 162 8.80 14.42 -3.22
N LYS A 163 9.17 15.55 -3.84
CA LYS A 163 8.99 16.88 -3.25
C LYS A 163 7.52 17.30 -3.15
N ASP A 164 6.74 16.92 -4.15
CA ASP A 164 5.32 17.27 -4.23
C ASP A 164 4.43 16.27 -3.47
N TYR A 165 4.91 15.04 -3.34
CA TYR A 165 4.23 13.94 -2.66
C TYR A 165 5.17 13.23 -1.67
N PRO A 166 5.36 13.78 -0.46
CA PRO A 166 6.39 13.33 0.49
C PRO A 166 6.05 11.97 1.15
N TYR A 167 5.36 11.13 0.44
CA TYR A 167 4.98 9.76 0.81
C TYR A 167 5.22 8.76 -0.32
N ARG A 168 6.05 9.09 -1.33
CA ARG A 168 6.45 8.16 -2.38
C ARG A 168 7.90 8.38 -2.80
N ILE A 169 8.53 7.33 -3.29
CA ILE A 169 9.89 7.33 -3.83
C ILE A 169 9.86 6.64 -5.19
N GLU A 170 10.64 7.13 -6.16
CA GLU A 170 10.73 6.48 -7.48
C GLU A 170 11.20 5.03 -7.35
N THR A 171 10.52 4.12 -8.03
CA THR A 171 10.78 2.67 -8.01
C THR A 171 12.21 2.32 -8.34
N ARG A 172 12.86 3.08 -9.24
CA ARG A 172 14.26 2.84 -9.63
C ARG A 172 15.25 2.78 -8.45
N TRP A 173 14.95 3.50 -7.36
CA TRP A 173 15.78 3.54 -6.17
C TRP A 173 15.72 2.27 -5.30
N PHE A 174 14.80 1.38 -5.62
CA PHE A 174 14.61 0.11 -4.93
C PHE A 174 15.13 -1.09 -5.73
N MET A 175 15.43 -0.91 -7.03
CA MET A 175 15.70 -2.02 -7.95
C MET A 175 17.01 -2.78 -7.65
N ASP A 176 17.95 -2.18 -6.93
CA ASP A 176 19.18 -2.84 -6.47
C ASP A 176 18.88 -3.97 -5.48
N LYS A 177 17.87 -3.79 -4.63
CA LYS A 177 17.48 -4.76 -3.60
C LYS A 177 16.25 -5.59 -3.97
N PHE A 178 15.39 -5.06 -4.82
CA PHE A 178 14.13 -5.66 -5.23
C PHE A 178 14.03 -5.85 -6.76
N PRO A 179 14.98 -6.55 -7.38
CA PRO A 179 14.98 -6.72 -8.83
C PRO A 179 13.74 -7.50 -9.28
N ASN A 180 13.17 -7.07 -10.41
CA ASN A 180 12.02 -7.74 -11.05
C ASN A 180 10.74 -7.80 -10.20
N LEU A 181 10.57 -6.89 -9.25
CA LEU A 181 9.32 -6.70 -8.51
C LEU A 181 8.59 -5.45 -8.99
N LEU A 182 7.28 -5.51 -8.97
CA LEU A 182 6.42 -4.36 -9.23
C LEU A 182 6.42 -3.41 -8.03
N SER A 183 6.16 -2.13 -8.26
CA SER A 183 6.19 -1.10 -7.21
C SER A 183 5.27 -1.43 -6.03
N TRP A 184 4.07 -1.95 -6.30
CA TRP A 184 3.14 -2.36 -5.25
C TRP A 184 3.59 -3.64 -4.50
N GLU A 185 4.35 -4.53 -5.15
CA GLU A 185 4.95 -5.70 -4.49
C GLU A 185 6.08 -5.24 -3.54
N ILE A 186 6.89 -4.27 -3.96
CA ILE A 186 7.92 -3.64 -3.11
C ILE A 186 7.25 -2.98 -1.90
N GLU A 187 6.20 -2.18 -2.12
CA GLU A 187 5.41 -1.57 -1.05
C GLU A 187 4.93 -2.61 -0.04
N SER A 188 4.30 -3.68 -0.52
CA SER A 188 3.79 -4.77 0.31
C SER A 188 4.89 -5.45 1.12
N ILE A 189 6.05 -5.72 0.52
CA ILE A 189 7.20 -6.31 1.22
C ILE A 189 7.70 -5.37 2.32
N LEU A 190 7.87 -4.09 2.01
CA LEU A 190 8.30 -3.09 2.98
C LEU A 190 7.32 -2.98 4.15
N CYS A 191 6.02 -3.10 3.87
CA CYS A 191 4.96 -3.06 4.89
C CYS A 191 4.97 -4.31 5.79
N ILE A 192 4.98 -5.50 5.17
CA ILE A 192 4.85 -6.79 5.89
C ILE A 192 6.08 -7.09 6.73
N TYR A 193 7.26 -6.77 6.22
CA TYR A 193 8.55 -7.14 6.81
C TYR A 193 9.28 -5.96 7.45
N ALA A 194 8.58 -4.87 7.78
CA ALA A 194 9.16 -3.66 8.35
C ALA A 194 10.08 -3.91 9.56
N ASP A 195 9.75 -4.91 10.40
CA ASP A 195 10.48 -5.30 11.61
C ASP A 195 11.51 -6.44 11.38
N LYS A 196 11.63 -6.94 10.16
CA LYS A 196 12.49 -8.09 9.81
C LYS A 196 13.76 -7.69 9.09
N PHE A 197 13.81 -6.48 8.54
CA PHE A 197 14.98 -6.04 7.81
C PHE A 197 16.21 -5.92 8.71
N THR A 198 17.35 -6.33 8.20
CA THR A 198 18.65 -6.01 8.80
C THR A 198 19.02 -4.61 8.34
N PRO A 199 19.25 -3.64 9.25
CA PRO A 199 19.76 -2.35 8.83
C PRO A 199 21.03 -2.52 8.02
N THR A 200 21.05 -1.96 6.82
CA THR A 200 22.31 -1.86 6.08
C THR A 200 23.22 -0.95 6.90
N MET A 201 24.36 -1.46 7.37
CA MET A 201 25.34 -0.58 8.00
C MET A 201 25.70 0.50 6.97
N GLN A 202 25.38 1.74 7.31
CA GLN A 202 25.87 2.89 6.56
C GLN A 202 27.36 2.98 6.85
N TYR A 203 28.19 2.65 5.86
CA TYR A 203 29.60 3.05 5.81
C TYR A 203 29.69 4.46 5.23
#